data_c76570f451be3e057ad97b748a2bd251
#
_entry.id   c76570f451be3e057ad97b748a2bd251
#
_cell.length_a   1.000
_cell.length_b   1.000
_cell.length_c   1.000
_cell.angle_alpha   90.00
_cell.angle_beta   90.00
_cell.angle_gamma   90.00
#
_symmetry.space_group_name_H-M   'P 1'
#
loop_
_entity.id
_entity.type
_entity.pdbx_description
1 polymer ?
#
loop_
_entity_poly.entity_id
_entity_poly.type
_entity_poly.pdbx_seq_one_letter_code
_entity_poly.pdbx_strand_id
1 'polypeptide(L)'
;EATGGQEWVLWATLVAAEIDAGQLPPAQIKAFALSRGTRAKTDRIDAELIARFMLFRPEAGRRLPTENLRILRALTTRRAQIVDMRKRLSAQIAARRKQDIPAGVEGMDADLRTMLDTQVGDPERRIESVIAQEETSAAKARLLRSIPGIGPVSAAMLIADMPELGRITSGEAAAMTGLAPVPHDCGAMRGRRAIAGGRRSLRHVLFQA
;
A
#
# COMPACT_ATOMS: atom_id res chain seq x y z
N GLU A 1 13.35 -5.34 11.08
CA GLU A 1 12.15 -5.99 10.53
C GLU A 1 10.93 -5.11 10.77
N ALA A 2 9.95 -5.13 9.86
CA ALA A 2 8.71 -4.38 10.03
C ALA A 2 7.86 -4.98 11.15
N THR A 3 7.47 -4.16 12.13
CA THR A 3 6.73 -4.57 13.35
C THR A 3 5.39 -3.84 13.51
N GLY A 4 4.77 -3.46 12.39
CA GLY A 4 3.47 -2.77 12.41
C GLY A 4 3.55 -1.29 12.79
N GLY A 5 4.72 -0.68 12.67
CA GLY A 5 4.93 0.74 12.90
C GLY A 5 5.74 1.08 14.15
N GLN A 6 5.99 0.13 15.03
CA GLN A 6 6.80 0.35 16.24
C GLN A 6 8.27 0.64 15.90
N GLU A 7 8.75 0.13 14.77
CA GLU A 7 10.10 0.33 14.27
C GLU A 7 10.40 1.77 13.80
N TRP A 8 9.38 2.59 13.56
CA TRP A 8 9.55 3.90 12.92
C TRP A 8 10.45 4.87 13.69
N VAL A 9 10.29 4.95 14.99
CA VAL A 9 11.09 5.86 15.83
C VAL A 9 12.56 5.46 15.80
N LEU A 10 12.85 4.17 16.01
CA LEU A 10 14.21 3.64 15.96
C LEU A 10 14.83 3.85 14.58
N TRP A 11 14.08 3.52 13.52
CA TRP A 11 14.55 3.66 12.14
C TRP A 11 14.87 5.12 11.78
N ALA A 12 13.98 6.05 12.12
CA ALA A 12 14.23 7.47 11.91
C ALA A 12 15.44 7.99 12.71
N THR A 13 15.61 7.54 13.95
CA THR A 13 16.76 7.90 14.79
C THR A 13 18.09 7.38 14.21
N LEU A 14 18.11 6.13 13.72
CA LEU A 14 19.30 5.55 13.08
C LEU A 14 19.68 6.32 11.81
N VAL A 15 18.70 6.62 10.96
CA VAL A 15 18.95 7.39 9.74
C VAL A 15 19.40 8.83 10.05
N ALA A 16 18.83 9.47 11.07
CA ALA A 16 19.26 10.80 11.50
C ALA A 16 20.69 10.82 12.08
N ALA A 17 21.15 9.68 12.63
CA ALA A 17 22.51 9.46 13.06
C ALA A 17 23.46 9.00 11.92
N GLU A 18 23.04 9.13 10.65
CA GLU A 18 23.76 8.71 9.45
C GLU A 18 24.09 7.21 9.40
N ILE A 19 23.39 6.40 10.16
CA ILE A 19 23.51 4.93 10.12
C ILE A 19 22.68 4.41 8.93
N ASP A 20 23.31 3.65 8.04
CA ASP A 20 22.60 2.99 6.93
C ASP A 20 21.68 1.90 7.49
N ALA A 21 20.42 2.23 7.60
CA ALA A 21 19.39 1.37 8.15
C ALA A 21 18.23 1.16 7.16
N GLY A 22 17.87 -0.09 6.92
CA GLY A 22 16.80 -0.49 6.03
C GLY A 22 15.73 -1.35 6.72
N GLN A 23 14.50 -1.23 6.27
CA GLN A 23 13.40 -2.06 6.73
C GLN A 23 13.27 -3.32 5.89
N LEU A 24 13.37 -4.49 6.48
CA LEU A 24 13.20 -5.78 5.83
C LEU A 24 11.74 -6.29 5.97
N PRO A 25 11.15 -6.83 4.89
CA PRO A 25 9.84 -7.46 4.96
C PRO A 25 9.88 -8.75 5.79
N PRO A 26 9.02 -8.93 6.81
CA PRO A 26 8.99 -10.12 7.66
C PRO A 26 8.84 -11.43 6.90
N ALA A 27 8.07 -11.40 5.80
CA ALA A 27 7.85 -12.58 4.96
C ALA A 27 9.14 -13.10 4.31
N GLN A 28 10.07 -12.22 3.95
CA GLN A 28 11.36 -12.63 3.37
C GLN A 28 12.26 -13.28 4.41
N ILE A 29 12.33 -12.73 5.62
CA ILE A 29 13.09 -13.30 6.73
C ILE A 29 12.52 -14.67 7.11
N LYS A 30 11.20 -14.79 7.20
CA LYS A 30 10.53 -16.08 7.47
C LYS A 30 10.81 -17.12 6.38
N ALA A 31 10.75 -16.75 5.11
CA ALA A 31 11.06 -17.66 4.01
C ALA A 31 12.54 -18.10 4.06
N PHE A 32 13.45 -17.17 4.36
CA PHE A 32 14.87 -17.48 4.52
C PHE A 32 15.14 -18.40 5.71
N ALA A 33 14.47 -18.19 6.86
CA ALA A 33 14.55 -19.09 8.00
C ALA A 33 14.10 -20.51 7.66
N LEU A 34 12.98 -20.65 6.94
CA LEU A 34 12.46 -21.93 6.48
C LEU A 34 13.43 -22.63 5.52
N SER A 35 14.04 -21.91 4.58
CA SER A 35 15.03 -22.47 3.65
C SER A 35 16.27 -23.02 4.35
N ARG A 36 16.57 -22.53 5.57
CA ARG A 36 17.68 -23.00 6.42
C ARG A 36 17.26 -24.05 7.43
N GLY A 37 16.00 -24.50 7.44
CA GLY A 37 15.48 -25.45 8.41
C GLY A 37 15.33 -24.87 9.84
N THR A 38 15.44 -23.57 10.02
CA THR A 38 15.32 -22.91 11.32
C THR A 38 13.86 -22.83 11.72
N ARG A 39 13.46 -23.53 12.78
CA ARG A 39 12.08 -23.56 13.32
C ARG A 39 11.94 -22.80 14.63
N ALA A 40 13.03 -22.71 15.41
CA ALA A 40 13.02 -21.99 16.67
C ALA A 40 12.98 -20.47 16.42
N LYS A 41 12.27 -19.77 17.30
CA LYS A 41 12.13 -18.30 17.27
C LYS A 41 12.53 -17.73 18.62
N THR A 42 13.63 -16.98 18.64
CA THR A 42 14.09 -16.15 19.73
C THR A 42 14.74 -14.91 19.14
N ASP A 43 14.82 -13.82 19.88
CA ASP A 43 15.42 -12.57 19.41
C ASP A 43 16.85 -12.75 18.91
N ARG A 44 17.63 -13.61 19.58
CA ARG A 44 19.00 -13.96 19.15
C ARG A 44 19.02 -14.67 17.79
N ILE A 45 18.13 -15.65 17.58
CA ILE A 45 18.03 -16.39 16.31
C ILE A 45 17.54 -15.45 15.22
N ASP A 46 16.56 -14.59 15.49
CA ASP A 46 16.04 -13.64 14.55
C ASP A 46 17.11 -12.60 14.14
N ALA A 47 17.90 -12.09 15.08
CA ALA A 47 19.02 -11.20 14.78
C ALA A 47 20.08 -11.87 13.90
N GLU A 48 20.44 -13.13 14.17
CA GLU A 48 21.38 -13.90 13.36
C GLU A 48 20.83 -14.15 11.94
N LEU A 49 19.55 -14.50 11.83
CA LEU A 49 18.90 -14.71 10.54
C LEU A 49 18.87 -13.42 9.70
N ILE A 50 18.57 -12.28 10.31
CA ILE A 50 18.60 -10.97 9.64
C ILE A 50 20.02 -10.67 9.14
N ALA A 51 21.04 -10.85 9.97
CA ALA A 51 22.42 -10.62 9.58
C ALA A 51 22.84 -11.52 8.40
N ARG A 52 22.52 -12.81 8.46
CA ARG A 52 22.81 -13.76 7.38
C ARG A 52 22.01 -13.46 6.11
N PHE A 53 20.76 -13.00 6.23
CA PHE A 53 19.96 -12.58 5.11
C PHE A 53 20.56 -11.36 4.42
N MET A 54 21.06 -10.38 5.16
CA MET A 54 21.73 -9.20 4.61
C MET A 54 23.05 -9.55 3.92
N LEU A 55 23.78 -10.56 4.37
CA LEU A 55 24.94 -11.09 3.66
C LEU A 55 24.56 -11.79 2.34
N PHE A 56 23.42 -12.45 2.32
CA PHE A 56 22.89 -13.14 1.12
C PHE A 56 22.28 -12.15 0.11
N ARG A 57 21.63 -11.09 0.60
CA ARG A 57 20.99 -10.04 -0.22
C ARG A 57 21.30 -8.66 0.32
N PRO A 58 22.51 -8.13 0.08
CA PRO A 58 22.91 -6.81 0.58
C PRO A 58 22.04 -5.66 0.11
N GLU A 59 21.42 -5.81 -1.07
CA GLU A 59 20.50 -4.83 -1.66
C GLU A 59 19.09 -4.89 -1.07
N ALA A 60 18.81 -5.89 -0.24
CA ALA A 60 17.47 -6.04 0.34
C ALA A 60 17.16 -4.95 1.36
N GLY A 61 15.90 -4.64 1.48
CA GLY A 61 15.43 -3.65 2.42
C GLY A 61 14.90 -2.39 1.76
N ARG A 62 14.06 -1.69 2.50
CA ARG A 62 13.49 -0.41 2.09
C ARG A 62 14.19 0.71 2.83
N ARG A 63 14.55 1.76 2.12
CA ARG A 63 15.03 3.00 2.74
C ARG A 63 13.88 3.75 3.40
N LEU A 64 14.20 4.54 4.43
CA LEU A 64 13.22 5.41 5.08
C LEU A 64 12.58 6.33 4.02
N PRO A 65 11.25 6.29 3.87
CA PRO A 65 10.57 7.18 2.92
C PRO A 65 10.71 8.63 3.36
N THR A 66 10.74 9.54 2.40
CA THR A 66 10.70 10.99 2.67
C THR A 66 9.44 11.35 3.45
N GLU A 67 9.48 12.48 4.15
CA GLU A 67 8.33 12.96 4.90
C GLU A 67 7.10 13.15 4.01
N ASN A 68 7.27 13.77 2.85
CA ASN A 68 6.19 13.95 1.88
C ASN A 68 5.57 12.61 1.45
N LEU A 69 6.37 11.59 1.21
CA LEU A 69 5.87 10.26 0.86
C LEU A 69 5.10 9.60 2.02
N ARG A 70 5.55 9.83 3.25
CA ARG A 70 4.85 9.34 4.47
C ARG A 70 3.50 10.03 4.63
N ILE A 71 3.46 11.35 4.49
CA ILE A 71 2.22 12.14 4.54
C ILE A 71 1.27 11.68 3.44
N LEU A 72 1.76 11.53 2.20
CA LEU A 72 0.95 11.08 1.07
C LEU A 72 0.34 9.69 1.32
N ARG A 73 1.11 8.74 1.86
CA ARG A 73 0.59 7.41 2.27
C ARG A 73 -0.47 7.49 3.36
N ALA A 74 -0.26 8.33 4.36
CA ALA A 74 -1.24 8.53 5.43
C ALA A 74 -2.55 9.09 4.90
N LEU A 75 -2.49 10.09 4.03
CA LEU A 75 -3.65 10.73 3.42
C LEU A 75 -4.42 9.79 2.47
N THR A 76 -3.71 9.06 1.60
CA THR A 76 -4.34 8.08 0.71
C THR A 76 -5.00 6.95 1.49
N THR A 77 -4.36 6.47 2.56
CA THR A 77 -4.92 5.46 3.47
C THR A 77 -6.16 6.00 4.18
N ARG A 78 -6.10 7.22 4.72
CA ARG A 78 -7.24 7.85 5.41
C ARG A 78 -8.42 8.02 4.47
N ARG A 79 -8.18 8.50 3.26
CA ARG A 79 -9.20 8.61 2.22
C ARG A 79 -9.87 7.26 1.92
N ALA A 80 -9.06 6.21 1.72
CA ALA A 80 -9.57 4.87 1.45
C ALA A 80 -10.46 4.35 2.60
N GLN A 81 -10.08 4.60 3.86
CA GLN A 81 -10.89 4.24 5.04
C GLN A 81 -12.25 4.95 5.02
N ILE A 82 -12.28 6.26 4.76
CA ILE A 82 -13.53 7.04 4.72
C ILE A 82 -14.43 6.53 3.59
N VAL A 83 -13.87 6.27 2.40
CA VAL A 83 -14.62 5.72 1.26
C VAL A 83 -15.18 4.34 1.58
N ASP A 84 -14.43 3.48 2.29
CA ASP A 84 -14.91 2.17 2.73
C ASP A 84 -16.06 2.29 3.74
N MET A 85 -15.94 3.18 4.74
CA MET A 85 -17.03 3.49 5.68
C MET A 85 -18.30 3.95 4.95
N ARG A 86 -18.15 4.85 3.96
CA ARG A 86 -19.27 5.33 3.13
C ARG A 86 -19.93 4.20 2.34
N LYS A 87 -19.14 3.30 1.73
CA LYS A 87 -19.65 2.14 1.01
C LYS A 87 -20.45 1.21 1.94
N ARG A 88 -19.91 0.93 3.12
CA ARG A 88 -20.59 0.10 4.13
C ARG A 88 -21.90 0.73 4.59
N LEU A 89 -21.89 2.03 4.91
CA LEU A 89 -23.10 2.77 5.27
C LEU A 89 -24.14 2.70 4.16
N SER A 90 -23.77 2.94 2.91
CA SER A 90 -24.67 2.86 1.76
C SER A 90 -25.30 1.47 1.60
N ALA A 91 -24.51 0.40 1.82
CA ALA A 91 -25.03 -0.97 1.79
C ALA A 91 -26.01 -1.24 2.95
N GLN A 92 -25.72 -0.73 4.15
CA GLN A 92 -26.62 -0.84 5.31
C GLN A 92 -27.93 -0.08 5.09
N ILE A 93 -27.88 1.13 4.55
CA ILE A 93 -29.07 1.91 4.18
C ILE A 93 -29.92 1.13 3.17
N ALA A 94 -29.29 0.59 2.12
CA ALA A 94 -29.98 -0.20 1.11
C ALA A 94 -30.65 -1.47 1.68
N ALA A 95 -30.01 -2.11 2.66
CA ALA A 95 -30.58 -3.27 3.36
C ALA A 95 -31.76 -2.87 4.25
N ARG A 96 -31.65 -1.77 5.01
CA ARG A 96 -32.71 -1.27 5.89
C ARG A 96 -33.96 -0.82 5.13
N ARG A 97 -33.81 -0.16 3.99
CA ARG A 97 -34.93 0.25 3.13
C ARG A 97 -35.86 -0.90 2.71
N LYS A 98 -35.36 -2.13 2.75
CA LYS A 98 -36.18 -3.34 2.48
C LYS A 98 -37.02 -3.79 3.69
N GLN A 99 -36.80 -3.19 4.85
CA GLN A 99 -37.35 -3.63 6.13
C GLN A 99 -38.39 -2.65 6.74
N ASP A 100 -38.84 -1.66 5.99
CA ASP A 100 -39.82 -0.64 6.41
C ASP A 100 -39.51 0.02 7.77
N ILE A 101 -38.35 0.69 7.81
CA ILE A 101 -37.78 1.28 9.04
C ILE A 101 -38.39 2.67 9.31
N PRO A 102 -38.59 3.05 10.61
CA PRO A 102 -39.12 4.37 11.00
C PRO A 102 -38.29 5.53 10.42
N ALA A 103 -38.96 6.58 9.92
CA ALA A 103 -38.40 7.74 9.26
C ALA A 103 -37.27 8.46 10.06
N GLY A 104 -37.29 8.38 11.40
CA GLY A 104 -36.23 8.97 12.23
C GLY A 104 -34.83 8.39 12.03
N VAL A 105 -34.76 7.12 11.62
CA VAL A 105 -33.46 6.46 11.33
C VAL A 105 -32.90 6.90 9.97
N GLU A 106 -33.76 7.21 9.01
CA GLU A 106 -33.33 7.70 7.70
C GLU A 106 -32.62 9.05 7.77
N GLY A 107 -33.07 9.95 8.65
CA GLY A 107 -32.41 11.23 8.91
C GLY A 107 -30.99 11.03 9.44
N MET A 108 -30.80 10.16 10.43
CA MET A 108 -29.47 9.84 10.99
C MET A 108 -28.51 9.26 9.93
N ASP A 109 -29.02 8.43 9.05
CA ASP A 109 -28.23 7.85 7.94
C ASP A 109 -27.83 8.92 6.91
N ALA A 110 -28.73 9.86 6.60
CA ALA A 110 -28.46 10.97 5.69
C ALA A 110 -27.39 11.92 6.24
N ASP A 111 -27.46 12.25 7.53
CA ASP A 111 -26.48 13.12 8.21
C ASP A 111 -25.09 12.48 8.23
N LEU A 112 -25.00 11.19 8.61
CA LEU A 112 -23.74 10.45 8.62
C LEU A 112 -23.15 10.33 7.22
N ARG A 113 -23.98 10.11 6.20
CA ARG A 113 -23.52 10.05 4.81
C ARG A 113 -22.95 11.39 4.36
N THR A 114 -23.65 12.49 4.65
CA THR A 114 -23.23 13.87 4.33
C THR A 114 -21.89 14.18 5.01
N MET A 115 -21.72 13.79 6.26
CA MET A 115 -20.48 13.96 6.99
C MET A 115 -19.33 13.19 6.31
N LEU A 116 -19.55 11.92 5.93
CA LEU A 116 -18.52 11.12 5.25
C LEU A 116 -18.18 11.68 3.86
N ASP A 117 -19.18 12.17 3.10
CA ASP A 117 -18.95 12.81 1.81
C ASP A 117 -18.08 14.08 1.94
N THR A 118 -18.33 14.89 2.96
CA THR A 118 -17.51 16.07 3.28
C THR A 118 -16.08 15.67 3.67
N GLN A 119 -15.95 14.62 4.49
CA GLN A 119 -14.68 14.14 4.99
C GLN A 119 -13.78 13.50 3.91
N VAL A 120 -14.31 13.06 2.77
CA VAL A 120 -13.51 12.57 1.63
C VAL A 120 -12.74 13.71 0.96
N GLY A 121 -13.36 14.88 0.83
CA GLY A 121 -12.75 16.02 0.12
C GLY A 121 -11.53 16.62 0.83
N ASP A 122 -11.43 16.51 2.16
CA ASP A 122 -10.29 17.07 2.90
C ASP A 122 -8.97 16.36 2.58
N PRO A 123 -8.83 15.02 2.73
CA PRO A 123 -7.61 14.34 2.32
C PRO A 123 -7.30 14.49 0.82
N GLU A 124 -8.30 14.62 -0.06
CA GLU A 124 -8.07 14.86 -1.48
C GLU A 124 -7.38 16.20 -1.74
N ARG A 125 -7.84 17.27 -1.12
CA ARG A 125 -7.18 18.59 -1.23
C ARG A 125 -5.75 18.56 -0.68
N ARG A 126 -5.54 17.92 0.46
CA ARG A 126 -4.20 17.78 1.06
C ARG A 126 -3.26 16.94 0.21
N ILE A 127 -3.75 15.86 -0.40
CA ILE A 127 -2.99 15.04 -1.35
C ILE A 127 -2.47 15.88 -2.51
N GLU A 128 -3.33 16.69 -3.12
CA GLU A 128 -2.93 17.60 -4.20
C GLU A 128 -1.87 18.61 -3.74
N SER A 129 -2.05 19.19 -2.54
CA SER A 129 -1.07 20.11 -1.96
C SER A 129 0.30 19.45 -1.74
N VAL A 130 0.34 18.25 -1.17
CA VAL A 130 1.59 17.51 -0.92
C VAL A 130 2.29 17.15 -2.23
N ILE A 131 1.54 16.72 -3.25
CA ILE A 131 2.10 16.42 -4.57
C ILE A 131 2.69 17.67 -5.22
N ALA A 132 2.01 18.83 -5.09
CA ALA A 132 2.46 20.09 -5.66
C ALA A 132 3.72 20.67 -5.01
N GLN A 133 4.02 20.31 -3.76
CA GLN A 133 5.20 20.79 -3.03
C GLN A 133 6.53 20.19 -3.54
N GLU A 134 6.47 19.06 -4.23
CA GLU A 134 7.65 18.38 -4.74
C GLU A 134 7.57 18.24 -6.27
N GLU A 135 8.45 18.91 -7.01
CA GLU A 135 8.41 18.94 -8.49
C GLU A 135 8.49 17.53 -9.11
N THR A 136 9.27 16.63 -8.51
CA THR A 136 9.37 15.25 -8.99
C THR A 136 8.03 14.50 -8.86
N SER A 137 7.31 14.69 -7.78
CA SER A 137 5.99 14.11 -7.54
C SER A 137 4.93 14.77 -8.43
N ALA A 138 5.00 16.08 -8.61
CA ALA A 138 4.11 16.82 -9.51
C ALA A 138 4.29 16.39 -10.98
N ALA A 139 5.53 16.22 -11.44
CA ALA A 139 5.83 15.72 -12.79
C ALA A 139 5.31 14.30 -13.00
N LYS A 140 5.52 13.41 -12.03
CA LYS A 140 4.96 12.04 -12.05
C LYS A 140 3.44 12.05 -12.10
N ALA A 141 2.80 12.90 -11.28
CA ALA A 141 1.34 13.00 -11.26
C ALA A 141 0.78 13.47 -12.61
N ARG A 142 1.40 14.49 -13.24
CA ARG A 142 1.03 14.95 -14.59
C ARG A 142 1.14 13.81 -15.61
N LEU A 143 2.26 13.08 -15.60
CA LEU A 143 2.48 11.96 -16.52
C LEU A 143 1.45 10.84 -16.30
N LEU A 144 1.18 10.45 -15.06
CA LEU A 144 0.21 9.41 -14.74
C LEU A 144 -1.22 9.81 -15.16
N ARG A 145 -1.60 11.06 -14.92
CA ARG A 145 -2.92 11.59 -15.29
C ARG A 145 -3.12 11.75 -16.80
N SER A 146 -2.06 11.74 -17.60
CA SER A 146 -2.18 11.71 -19.07
C SER A 146 -2.66 10.35 -19.61
N ILE A 147 -2.63 9.31 -18.78
CA ILE A 147 -3.10 7.97 -19.13
C ILE A 147 -4.62 7.93 -18.91
N PRO A 148 -5.41 7.59 -19.95
CA PRO A 148 -6.85 7.43 -19.80
C PRO A 148 -7.22 6.47 -18.67
N GLY A 149 -8.16 6.87 -17.80
CA GLY A 149 -8.58 6.10 -16.64
C GLY A 149 -7.79 6.40 -15.34
N ILE A 150 -6.60 6.99 -15.42
CA ILE A 150 -5.83 7.36 -14.23
C ILE A 150 -6.24 8.76 -13.74
N GLY A 151 -7.13 8.80 -12.76
CA GLY A 151 -7.53 10.04 -12.09
C GLY A 151 -6.55 10.50 -11.01
N PRO A 152 -6.82 11.67 -10.37
CA PRO A 152 -5.96 12.24 -9.33
C PRO A 152 -5.65 11.27 -8.18
N VAL A 153 -6.66 10.58 -7.70
CA VAL A 153 -6.53 9.62 -6.60
C VAL A 153 -5.68 8.41 -6.99
N SER A 154 -5.90 7.86 -8.19
CA SER A 154 -5.12 6.73 -8.69
C SER A 154 -3.65 7.12 -8.88
N ALA A 155 -3.38 8.30 -9.42
CA ALA A 155 -2.03 8.84 -9.55
C ALA A 155 -1.36 9.01 -8.18
N ALA A 156 -2.05 9.59 -7.21
CA ALA A 156 -1.55 9.77 -5.85
C ALA A 156 -1.20 8.43 -5.18
N MET A 157 -2.05 7.43 -5.30
CA MET A 157 -1.81 6.10 -4.75
C MET A 157 -0.63 5.39 -5.44
N LEU A 158 -0.49 5.55 -6.77
CA LEU A 158 0.68 5.04 -7.49
C LEU A 158 1.97 5.69 -7.00
N ILE A 159 2.00 7.01 -6.81
CA ILE A 159 3.17 7.73 -6.28
C ILE A 159 3.48 7.29 -4.85
N ALA A 160 2.46 7.20 -4.00
CA ALA A 160 2.60 6.85 -2.59
C ALA A 160 3.06 5.40 -2.39
N ASP A 161 2.41 4.46 -3.06
CA ASP A 161 2.58 3.03 -2.82
C ASP A 161 3.58 2.37 -3.77
N MET A 162 4.06 3.08 -4.81
CA MET A 162 5.01 2.57 -5.79
C MET A 162 6.11 3.60 -6.11
N PRO A 163 6.93 3.99 -5.11
CA PRO A 163 8.00 4.96 -5.29
C PRO A 163 9.06 4.50 -6.30
N GLU A 164 9.12 3.20 -6.56
CA GLU A 164 10.01 2.57 -7.55
C GLU A 164 9.61 2.87 -9.00
N LEU A 165 8.39 3.37 -9.24
CA LEU A 165 7.86 3.65 -10.57
C LEU A 165 8.77 4.63 -11.34
N GLY A 166 9.13 4.22 -12.57
CA GLY A 166 10.10 4.92 -13.40
C GLY A 166 11.56 4.44 -13.24
N ARG A 167 11.81 3.48 -12.31
CA ARG A 167 13.13 2.85 -12.11
C ARG A 167 13.10 1.34 -12.27
N ILE A 168 11.94 0.78 -12.49
CA ILE A 168 11.67 -0.65 -12.64
C ILE A 168 11.12 -0.95 -14.03
N THR A 169 11.30 -2.18 -14.48
CA THR A 169 10.76 -2.67 -15.74
C THR A 169 9.24 -2.82 -15.69
N SER A 170 8.58 -2.90 -16.85
CA SER A 170 7.14 -3.14 -16.93
C SER A 170 6.71 -4.46 -16.28
N GLY A 171 7.54 -5.52 -16.39
CA GLY A 171 7.28 -6.80 -15.74
C GLY A 171 7.34 -6.72 -14.23
N GLU A 172 8.34 -6.03 -13.66
CA GLU A 172 8.43 -5.78 -12.23
C GLU A 172 7.27 -4.93 -11.72
N ALA A 173 6.88 -3.89 -12.46
CA ALA A 173 5.73 -3.07 -12.13
C ALA A 173 4.43 -3.91 -12.09
N ALA A 174 4.21 -4.76 -13.08
CA ALA A 174 3.07 -5.66 -13.12
C ALA A 174 3.08 -6.70 -11.98
N ALA A 175 4.24 -7.24 -11.63
CA ALA A 175 4.40 -8.14 -10.49
C ALA A 175 4.14 -7.42 -9.15
N MET A 176 4.66 -6.20 -8.97
CA MET A 176 4.46 -5.41 -7.74
C MET A 176 3.01 -4.96 -7.55
N THR A 177 2.27 -4.73 -8.61
CA THR A 177 0.82 -4.48 -8.53
C THR A 177 0.00 -5.74 -8.34
N GLY A 178 0.60 -6.93 -8.56
CA GLY A 178 -0.08 -8.21 -8.52
C GLY A 178 -1.06 -8.40 -9.68
N LEU A 179 -0.82 -7.75 -10.81
CA LEU A 179 -1.60 -7.90 -12.04
C LEU A 179 -0.94 -8.84 -13.06
N ALA A 180 0.33 -9.21 -12.83
CA ALA A 180 1.02 -10.19 -13.67
C ALA A 180 0.51 -11.61 -13.35
N PRO A 181 0.05 -12.38 -14.36
CA PRO A 181 -0.28 -13.79 -14.17
C PRO A 181 1.01 -14.59 -13.92
N VAL A 182 1.09 -15.26 -12.77
CA VAL A 182 2.22 -16.13 -12.41
C VAL A 182 2.02 -17.50 -13.04
N PRO A 183 2.98 -18.02 -13.82
CA PRO A 183 2.91 -19.38 -14.36
C PRO A 183 3.12 -20.42 -13.23
N HIS A 184 2.40 -21.53 -13.34
CA HIS A 184 2.57 -22.71 -12.49
C HIS A 184 2.82 -23.94 -13.37
N ASP A 185 3.84 -23.85 -14.24
CA ASP A 185 4.17 -24.91 -15.17
C ASP A 185 5.16 -25.86 -14.51
N CYS A 186 4.96 -27.18 -14.68
CA CYS A 186 5.85 -28.22 -14.15
C CYS A 186 6.04 -29.31 -15.22
N GLY A 187 7.24 -29.39 -15.80
CA GLY A 187 7.52 -30.34 -16.88
C GLY A 187 6.59 -30.16 -18.08
N ALA A 188 5.90 -31.25 -18.47
CA ALA A 188 4.93 -31.23 -19.56
C ALA A 188 3.56 -30.63 -19.15
N MET A 189 3.32 -30.41 -17.88
CA MET A 189 2.04 -29.89 -17.37
C MET A 189 2.06 -28.37 -17.36
N ARG A 190 1.13 -27.75 -18.09
CA ARG A 190 0.89 -26.31 -18.03
C ARG A 190 -0.24 -26.01 -17.04
N GLY A 191 0.13 -25.43 -15.91
CA GLY A 191 -0.80 -25.02 -14.88
C GLY A 191 -1.62 -23.79 -15.27
N ARG A 192 -2.76 -23.61 -14.57
CA ARG A 192 -3.57 -22.39 -14.74
C ARG A 192 -2.81 -21.20 -14.19
N ARG A 193 -2.64 -20.17 -15.01
CA ARG A 193 -2.03 -18.91 -14.60
C ARG A 193 -2.99 -18.13 -13.69
N ALA A 194 -2.49 -17.67 -12.56
CA ALA A 194 -3.26 -16.91 -11.61
C ALA A 194 -2.50 -15.68 -11.13
N ILE A 195 -3.23 -14.62 -10.82
CA ILE A 195 -2.68 -13.43 -10.18
C ILE A 195 -2.32 -13.78 -8.75
N ALA A 196 -1.07 -13.51 -8.34
CA ALA A 196 -0.59 -13.77 -6.99
C ALA A 196 0.31 -12.65 -6.48
N GLY A 197 0.32 -12.43 -5.16
CA GLY A 197 1.19 -11.44 -4.53
C GLY A 197 0.83 -9.99 -4.86
N GLY A 198 1.84 -9.13 -4.86
CA GLY A 198 1.73 -7.70 -5.15
C GLY A 198 1.07 -6.87 -4.05
N ARG A 199 1.02 -5.55 -4.27
CA ARG A 199 0.44 -4.57 -3.35
C ARG A 199 -1.06 -4.47 -3.62
N ARG A 200 -1.87 -4.96 -2.68
CA ARG A 200 -3.34 -5.05 -2.82
C ARG A 200 -4.00 -3.69 -3.10
N SER A 201 -3.53 -2.61 -2.48
CA SER A 201 -4.02 -1.25 -2.70
C SER A 201 -3.88 -0.82 -4.15
N LEU A 202 -2.70 -1.04 -4.75
CA LEU A 202 -2.41 -0.71 -6.14
C LEU A 202 -3.25 -1.53 -7.12
N ARG A 203 -3.37 -2.85 -6.88
CA ARG A 203 -4.20 -3.70 -7.71
C ARG A 203 -5.65 -3.24 -7.73
N HIS A 204 -6.20 -2.88 -6.56
CA HIS A 204 -7.57 -2.38 -6.46
C HIS A 204 -7.78 -1.08 -7.25
N VAL A 205 -6.84 -0.14 -7.13
CA VAL A 205 -6.89 1.14 -7.83
C VAL A 205 -6.81 0.96 -9.34
N LEU A 206 -5.86 0.14 -9.82
CA LEU A 206 -5.67 -0.09 -11.25
C LEU A 206 -6.80 -0.93 -11.88
N PHE A 207 -7.52 -1.71 -11.09
CA PHE A 207 -8.70 -2.43 -11.55
C PHE A 207 -9.90 -1.49 -11.76
N GLN A 208 -9.92 -0.33 -11.10
CA GLN A 208 -10.99 0.67 -11.20
C GLN A 208 -10.67 1.80 -12.21
N ALA A 209 -9.43 1.86 -12.68
CA ALA A 209 -8.96 2.80 -13.70
C ALA A 209 -9.29 2.29 -15.11
#